data_1c313c3b5eaa7e1114bf167dd25a222d
#
_entry.id   1c313c3b5eaa7e1114bf167dd25a222d
#
_cell.length_a   1.000
_cell.length_b   1.000
_cell.length_c   1.000
_cell.angle_alpha   90.00
_cell.angle_beta   90.00
_cell.angle_gamma   90.00
#
_symmetry.space_group_name_H-M   'P 1'
#
loop_
_entity.id
_entity.type
_entity.pdbx_description
1 polymer ?
#
loop_
_entity_poly.entity_id
_entity_poly.type
_entity_poly.pdbx_seq_one_letter_code
_entity_poly.pdbx_strand_id
1 'polypeptide(L)'
;MRGRFPTLGWASMQYCPDIYRYVRRPTREVSVRGLGIGGDNPVRVQSMLTSDTRDVDACVEEALGLAEAGCEMVRVTAQTRVIAANLEGIVGGLRAAGCEVPVVADIHFKPDAALEAVKWVDKVRVNPGNYADKKKFAVLEYTDAEYAAELERIEEAFSPLVDECKRREVAMRIGTNHGSLSDRIMNR
;
A
#
# COMPACT_ATOMS: atom_id res chain seq x y z
N MET A 1 -3.50 10.21 -27.24
CA MET A 1 -2.07 10.58 -27.15
C MET A 1 -1.41 9.65 -26.14
N ARG A 2 -0.65 8.68 -26.60
CA ARG A 2 0.06 7.73 -25.73
C ARG A 2 1.32 8.42 -25.22
N GLY A 3 1.35 8.81 -23.95
CA GLY A 3 2.54 9.35 -23.30
C GLY A 3 3.63 8.27 -23.23
N ARG A 4 4.72 8.46 -23.98
CA ARG A 4 5.94 7.67 -23.84
C ARG A 4 6.52 7.95 -22.45
N PHE A 5 6.55 6.96 -21.59
CA PHE A 5 7.40 7.00 -20.41
C PHE A 5 8.86 7.09 -20.87
N PRO A 6 9.67 8.01 -20.31
CA PRO A 6 11.08 8.05 -20.63
C PRO A 6 11.72 6.74 -20.18
N THR A 7 12.39 6.05 -21.10
CA THR A 7 13.30 4.95 -20.78
C THR A 7 14.43 5.52 -19.94
N LEU A 8 14.35 5.37 -18.64
CA LEU A 8 15.48 5.62 -17.74
C LEU A 8 16.58 4.63 -18.13
N GLY A 9 17.60 5.12 -18.82
CA GLY A 9 18.80 4.36 -19.12
C GLY A 9 19.39 3.81 -17.83
N TRP A 10 19.78 2.55 -17.86
CA TRP A 10 20.49 1.83 -16.78
C TRP A 10 21.93 2.36 -16.63
N ALA A 11 22.12 3.70 -16.56
CA ALA A 11 23.39 4.27 -16.14
C ALA A 11 23.51 4.01 -14.64
N SER A 12 24.34 3.05 -14.26
CA SER A 12 24.83 2.70 -12.92
C SER A 12 24.05 3.41 -11.79
N MET A 13 22.91 2.84 -11.37
CA MET A 13 22.25 3.30 -10.15
C MET A 13 23.21 2.99 -9.00
N GLN A 14 23.96 3.97 -8.55
CA GLN A 14 24.68 3.83 -7.31
C GLN A 14 23.66 3.53 -6.22
N TYR A 15 23.84 2.40 -5.55
CA TYR A 15 23.00 1.99 -4.42
C TYR A 15 22.98 3.07 -3.32
N CYS A 16 24.10 3.76 -3.15
CA CYS A 16 24.26 4.88 -2.23
C CYS A 16 25.02 5.99 -2.96
N PRO A 17 24.49 7.22 -3.04
CA PRO A 17 25.17 8.33 -3.70
C PRO A 17 26.49 8.72 -3.00
N ASP A 18 26.58 8.53 -1.67
CA ASP A 18 27.77 8.80 -0.86
C ASP A 18 27.80 7.82 0.33
N ILE A 19 28.90 7.09 0.49
CA ILE A 19 29.05 6.11 1.60
C ILE A 19 29.40 6.77 2.94
N TYR A 20 29.78 8.04 2.94
CA TYR A 20 30.18 8.78 4.14
C TYR A 20 29.16 9.83 4.56
N ARG A 21 28.21 10.18 3.68
CA ARG A 21 27.20 11.19 3.94
C ARG A 21 25.82 10.65 3.60
N TYR A 22 24.87 10.84 4.50
CA TYR A 22 23.49 10.55 4.21
C TYR A 22 22.95 11.57 3.22
N VAL A 23 22.57 11.08 2.03
CA VAL A 23 21.88 11.89 1.00
C VAL A 23 20.53 11.25 0.75
N ARG A 24 19.47 11.94 1.16
CA ARG A 24 18.09 11.47 0.95
C ARG A 24 17.75 11.50 -0.53
N ARG A 25 17.34 10.36 -1.07
CA ARG A 25 16.86 10.28 -2.44
C ARG A 25 15.58 11.12 -2.60
N PRO A 26 15.51 12.04 -3.59
CA PRO A 26 14.28 12.75 -3.90
C PRO A 26 13.16 11.76 -4.26
N THR A 27 12.02 11.90 -3.61
CA THR A 27 10.85 11.07 -3.87
C THR A 27 9.65 11.96 -4.17
N ARG A 28 8.64 11.39 -4.86
CA ARG A 28 7.36 12.07 -5.02
C ARG A 28 6.71 12.27 -3.65
N GLU A 29 6.11 13.42 -3.44
CA GLU A 29 5.24 13.66 -2.30
C GLU A 29 3.87 13.00 -2.54
N VAL A 30 3.34 12.36 -1.49
CA VAL A 30 2.01 11.77 -1.45
C VAL A 30 1.31 12.26 -0.20
N SER A 31 0.12 12.83 -0.35
CA SER A 31 -0.72 13.23 0.77
C SER A 31 -1.59 12.07 1.23
N VAL A 32 -1.65 11.84 2.55
CA VAL A 32 -2.57 10.89 3.19
C VAL A 32 -3.39 11.68 4.19
N ARG A 33 -4.63 12.04 3.86
CA ARG A 33 -5.47 12.92 4.68
C ARG A 33 -4.73 14.20 5.13
N GLY A 34 -4.04 14.85 4.22
CA GLY A 34 -3.24 16.06 4.51
C GLY A 34 -1.86 15.81 5.13
N LEU A 35 -1.55 14.59 5.56
CA LEU A 35 -0.21 14.23 6.02
C LEU A 35 0.71 13.96 4.82
N GLY A 36 1.71 14.80 4.62
CA GLY A 36 2.69 14.65 3.52
C GLY A 36 3.68 13.52 3.79
N ILE A 37 3.90 12.64 2.80
CA ILE A 37 4.86 11.54 2.83
C ILE A 37 5.77 11.65 1.60
N GLY A 38 7.06 11.51 1.77
CA GLY A 38 8.04 11.71 0.69
C GLY A 38 8.35 13.18 0.44
N GLY A 39 9.00 13.50 -0.69
CA GLY A 39 9.50 14.84 -0.92
C GLY A 39 10.41 15.32 0.21
N ASP A 40 10.23 16.54 0.65
CA ASP A 40 10.97 17.14 1.77
C ASP A 40 10.31 16.92 3.14
N ASN A 41 9.21 16.16 3.18
CA ASN A 41 8.52 15.85 4.43
C ASN A 41 9.39 14.99 5.35
N PRO A 42 9.25 15.13 6.67
CA PRO A 42 9.97 14.30 7.64
C PRO A 42 9.52 12.83 7.53
N VAL A 43 10.33 11.93 8.10
CA VAL A 43 9.94 10.53 8.27
C VAL A 43 8.75 10.47 9.23
N ARG A 44 7.69 9.77 8.83
CA ARG A 44 6.44 9.68 9.60
C ARG A 44 6.44 8.49 10.55
N VAL A 45 5.90 8.70 11.73
CA VAL A 45 5.74 7.65 12.74
C VAL A 45 4.43 6.91 12.49
N GLN A 46 4.53 5.61 12.25
CA GLN A 46 3.38 4.73 12.04
C GLN A 46 3.48 3.48 12.91
N SER A 47 2.41 3.12 13.59
CA SER A 47 2.28 1.83 14.26
C SER A 47 1.13 1.01 13.68
N MET A 48 1.11 -0.26 14.02
CA MET A 48 0.10 -1.21 13.58
C MET A 48 -0.70 -1.69 14.78
N LEU A 49 -2.03 -1.73 14.64
CA LEU A 49 -2.90 -2.29 15.65
C LEU A 49 -2.66 -3.80 15.79
N THR A 50 -2.74 -4.27 17.01
CA THR A 50 -2.63 -5.68 17.40
C THR A 50 -4.00 -6.27 17.72
N SER A 51 -4.99 -5.45 18.04
CA SER A 51 -6.38 -5.82 18.27
C SER A 51 -6.99 -6.49 17.04
N ASP A 52 -7.90 -7.43 17.28
CA ASP A 52 -8.64 -8.06 16.19
C ASP A 52 -9.56 -7.04 15.51
N THR A 53 -9.44 -6.89 14.21
CA THR A 53 -10.23 -5.92 13.42
C THR A 53 -11.75 -6.19 13.47
N ARG A 54 -12.17 -7.35 13.98
CA ARG A 54 -13.58 -7.66 14.24
C ARG A 54 -14.10 -7.00 15.52
N ASP A 55 -13.21 -6.64 16.43
CA ASP A 55 -13.51 -5.89 17.64
C ASP A 55 -13.24 -4.40 17.38
N VAL A 56 -14.29 -3.72 16.93
CA VAL A 56 -14.22 -2.30 16.54
C VAL A 56 -13.82 -1.43 17.72
N ASP A 57 -14.40 -1.66 18.89
CA ASP A 57 -14.18 -0.84 20.10
C ASP A 57 -12.73 -0.97 20.57
N ALA A 58 -12.20 -2.19 20.65
CA ALA A 58 -10.81 -2.43 20.99
C ALA A 58 -9.84 -1.80 19.98
N CYS A 59 -10.15 -1.83 18.68
CA CYS A 59 -9.36 -1.18 17.65
C CYS A 59 -9.38 0.35 17.80
N VAL A 60 -10.51 0.94 18.12
CA VAL A 60 -10.63 2.40 18.34
C VAL A 60 -9.81 2.80 19.55
N GLU A 61 -9.94 2.09 20.69
CA GLU A 61 -9.19 2.37 21.92
C GLU A 61 -7.68 2.30 21.69
N GLU A 62 -7.21 1.21 21.06
CA GLU A 62 -5.78 1.04 20.73
C GLU A 62 -5.27 2.14 19.80
N ALA A 63 -6.05 2.48 18.76
CA ALA A 63 -5.66 3.52 17.80
C ALA A 63 -5.58 4.93 18.46
N LEU A 64 -6.50 5.25 19.38
CA LEU A 64 -6.44 6.49 20.18
C LEU A 64 -5.17 6.52 21.04
N GLY A 65 -4.86 5.44 21.75
CA GLY A 65 -3.63 5.32 22.55
C GLY A 65 -2.37 5.47 21.71
N LEU A 66 -2.34 4.90 20.49
CA LEU A 66 -1.21 5.07 19.57
C LEU A 66 -1.08 6.54 19.09
N ALA A 67 -2.20 7.20 18.80
CA ALA A 67 -2.20 8.60 18.40
C ALA A 67 -1.71 9.51 19.54
N GLU A 68 -2.16 9.27 20.78
CA GLU A 68 -1.69 9.98 21.99
C GLU A 68 -0.19 9.76 22.24
N ALA A 69 0.32 8.56 21.92
CA ALA A 69 1.74 8.24 22.01
C ALA A 69 2.59 8.88 20.89
N GLY A 70 1.98 9.60 19.95
CA GLY A 70 2.65 10.33 18.89
C GLY A 70 2.70 9.64 17.53
N CYS A 71 1.89 8.59 17.31
CA CYS A 71 1.73 8.05 15.96
C CYS A 71 1.02 9.05 15.05
N GLU A 72 1.63 9.30 13.89
CA GLU A 72 1.08 10.17 12.85
C GLU A 72 0.16 9.41 11.89
N MET A 73 0.21 8.08 11.89
CA MET A 73 -0.67 7.17 11.15
C MET A 73 -0.86 5.88 11.94
N VAL A 74 -2.05 5.27 11.86
CA VAL A 74 -2.31 3.95 12.40
C VAL A 74 -2.62 2.97 11.28
N ARG A 75 -2.19 1.71 11.41
CA ARG A 75 -2.37 0.67 10.39
C ARG A 75 -3.15 -0.50 10.94
N VAL A 76 -4.17 -0.91 10.21
CA VAL A 76 -5.12 -1.98 10.57
C VAL A 76 -5.05 -3.08 9.52
N THR A 77 -5.00 -4.33 9.94
CA THR A 77 -5.04 -5.48 9.02
C THR A 77 -6.49 -5.75 8.58
N ALA A 78 -6.72 -5.92 7.27
CA ALA A 78 -8.02 -6.29 6.72
C ALA A 78 -7.88 -7.42 5.69
N GLN A 79 -8.01 -8.67 6.16
CA GLN A 79 -7.70 -9.86 5.36
C GLN A 79 -8.83 -10.31 4.44
N THR A 80 -10.07 -9.98 4.75
CA THR A 80 -11.27 -10.36 3.98
C THR A 80 -12.20 -9.17 3.82
N ARG A 81 -13.11 -9.24 2.85
CA ARG A 81 -14.11 -8.19 2.64
C ARG A 81 -14.96 -7.94 3.89
N VAL A 82 -15.35 -8.99 4.62
CA VAL A 82 -16.15 -8.88 5.85
C VAL A 82 -15.38 -8.13 6.94
N ILE A 83 -14.08 -8.44 7.11
CA ILE A 83 -13.21 -7.74 8.07
C ILE A 83 -12.97 -6.30 7.61
N ALA A 84 -12.78 -6.07 6.31
CA ALA A 84 -12.59 -4.74 5.76
C ALA A 84 -13.82 -3.82 5.96
N ALA A 85 -15.02 -4.37 6.01
CA ALA A 85 -16.23 -3.60 6.32
C ALA A 85 -16.23 -2.99 7.73
N ASN A 86 -15.56 -3.63 8.71
CA ASN A 86 -15.42 -3.10 10.07
C ASN A 86 -14.59 -1.80 10.13
N LEU A 87 -13.81 -1.50 9.10
CA LEU A 87 -13.05 -0.25 9.00
C LEU A 87 -13.97 0.98 9.02
N GLU A 88 -15.23 0.86 8.56
CA GLU A 88 -16.24 1.90 8.71
C GLU A 88 -16.43 2.30 10.18
N GLY A 89 -16.66 1.31 11.04
CA GLY A 89 -16.84 1.54 12.48
C GLY A 89 -15.57 2.05 13.15
N ILE A 90 -14.40 1.50 12.81
CA ILE A 90 -13.13 1.92 13.39
C ILE A 90 -12.81 3.38 13.03
N VAL A 91 -12.90 3.75 11.75
CA VAL A 91 -12.67 5.13 11.32
C VAL A 91 -13.74 6.05 11.89
N GLY A 92 -15.01 5.65 11.87
CA GLY A 92 -16.12 6.40 12.46
C GLY A 92 -15.92 6.68 13.95
N GLY A 93 -15.51 5.67 14.71
CA GLY A 93 -15.20 5.81 16.15
C GLY A 93 -14.06 6.77 16.42
N LEU A 94 -12.97 6.70 15.64
CA LEU A 94 -11.85 7.66 15.75
C LEU A 94 -12.31 9.09 15.48
N ARG A 95 -13.09 9.33 14.43
CA ARG A 95 -13.59 10.67 14.07
C ARG A 95 -14.57 11.19 15.12
N ALA A 96 -15.44 10.32 15.66
CA ALA A 96 -16.35 10.68 16.76
C ALA A 96 -15.60 11.08 18.04
N ALA A 97 -14.43 10.49 18.28
CA ALA A 97 -13.53 10.87 19.39
C ALA A 97 -12.66 12.11 19.07
N GLY A 98 -12.84 12.77 17.92
CA GLY A 98 -12.04 13.93 17.49
C GLY A 98 -10.63 13.60 17.04
N CYS A 99 -10.30 12.32 16.83
CA CYS A 99 -8.99 11.90 16.36
C CYS A 99 -8.95 11.89 14.82
N GLU A 100 -8.07 12.73 14.25
CA GLU A 100 -7.91 12.89 12.80
C GLU A 100 -6.72 12.09 12.22
N VAL A 101 -6.10 11.22 13.04
CA VAL A 101 -4.97 10.40 12.58
C VAL A 101 -5.37 9.58 11.34
N PRO A 102 -4.56 9.59 10.25
CA PRO A 102 -4.85 8.79 9.07
C PRO A 102 -4.83 7.29 9.36
N VAL A 103 -5.80 6.57 8.80
CA VAL A 103 -5.92 5.12 8.92
C VAL A 103 -5.45 4.44 7.64
N VAL A 104 -4.59 3.43 7.81
CA VAL A 104 -4.02 2.63 6.72
C VAL A 104 -4.57 1.21 6.79
N ALA A 105 -5.24 0.74 5.75
CA ALA A 105 -5.63 -0.67 5.64
C ALA A 105 -4.50 -1.51 5.03
N ASP A 106 -4.15 -2.59 5.71
CA ASP A 106 -3.17 -3.57 5.23
C ASP A 106 -3.86 -4.79 4.64
N ILE A 107 -3.81 -4.88 3.31
CA ILE A 107 -4.48 -5.94 2.54
C ILE A 107 -3.43 -6.91 2.02
N HIS A 108 -3.47 -8.15 2.51
CA HIS A 108 -2.46 -9.15 2.14
C HIS A 108 -2.78 -9.91 0.85
N PHE A 109 -4.03 -10.40 0.65
CA PHE A 109 -4.30 -11.41 -0.36
C PHE A 109 -5.51 -11.17 -1.27
N LYS A 110 -6.51 -10.40 -0.84
CA LYS A 110 -7.82 -10.38 -1.50
C LYS A 110 -8.16 -9.04 -2.12
N PRO A 111 -8.37 -8.99 -3.46
CA PRO A 111 -8.79 -7.77 -4.16
C PRO A 111 -10.10 -7.18 -3.64
N ASP A 112 -11.09 -8.02 -3.32
CA ASP A 112 -12.39 -7.59 -2.79
C ASP A 112 -12.28 -6.91 -1.42
N ALA A 113 -11.33 -7.35 -0.58
CA ALA A 113 -11.04 -6.68 0.70
C ALA A 113 -10.42 -5.29 0.47
N ALA A 114 -9.55 -5.13 -0.53
CA ALA A 114 -8.97 -3.84 -0.85
C ALA A 114 -10.03 -2.84 -1.36
N LEU A 115 -10.89 -3.28 -2.26
CA LEU A 115 -12.00 -2.47 -2.79
C LEU A 115 -13.01 -2.08 -1.70
N GLU A 116 -13.23 -2.94 -0.70
CA GLU A 116 -14.05 -2.59 0.46
C GLU A 116 -13.34 -1.57 1.36
N ALA A 117 -12.07 -1.80 1.70
CA ALA A 117 -11.29 -0.95 2.58
C ALA A 117 -11.15 0.50 2.06
N VAL A 118 -10.96 0.69 0.75
CA VAL A 118 -10.82 2.02 0.11
C VAL A 118 -12.02 2.93 0.38
N LYS A 119 -13.19 2.39 0.72
CA LYS A 119 -14.37 3.18 1.05
C LYS A 119 -14.21 3.99 2.34
N TRP A 120 -13.38 3.52 3.26
CA TRP A 120 -13.35 3.96 4.64
C TRP A 120 -12.02 4.59 5.08
N VAL A 121 -10.89 4.12 4.51
CA VAL A 121 -9.55 4.50 4.98
C VAL A 121 -8.90 5.58 4.12
N ASP A 122 -7.85 6.19 4.66
CA ASP A 122 -7.10 7.26 3.99
C ASP A 122 -5.96 6.71 3.12
N LYS A 123 -5.57 5.45 3.36
CA LYS A 123 -4.51 4.77 2.59
C LYS A 123 -4.71 3.26 2.60
N VAL A 124 -4.42 2.62 1.47
CA VAL A 124 -4.36 1.16 1.36
C VAL A 124 -2.93 0.71 1.09
N ARG A 125 -2.50 -0.37 1.75
CA ARG A 125 -1.29 -1.09 1.40
C ARG A 125 -1.67 -2.42 0.78
N VAL A 126 -1.16 -2.69 -0.40
CA VAL A 126 -1.33 -3.98 -1.08
C VAL A 126 0.02 -4.59 -1.42
N ASN A 127 0.08 -5.92 -1.41
CA ASN A 127 1.23 -6.66 -1.90
C ASN A 127 0.91 -7.18 -3.30
N PRO A 128 1.52 -6.62 -4.37
CA PRO A 128 1.17 -6.98 -5.75
C PRO A 128 1.42 -8.45 -6.06
N GLY A 129 2.45 -9.06 -5.48
CA GLY A 129 2.74 -10.48 -5.63
C GLY A 129 1.64 -11.40 -5.10
N ASN A 130 0.95 -10.99 -4.02
CA ASN A 130 -0.18 -11.75 -3.50
C ASN A 130 -1.52 -11.32 -4.11
N TYR A 131 -1.61 -10.10 -4.61
CA TYR A 131 -2.83 -9.51 -5.13
C TYR A 131 -3.12 -9.96 -6.57
N ALA A 132 -2.18 -9.73 -7.48
CA ALA A 132 -2.37 -9.94 -8.92
C ALA A 132 -1.28 -10.81 -9.57
N ASP A 133 -0.07 -10.81 -9.04
CA ASP A 133 1.11 -11.42 -9.64
C ASP A 133 1.62 -12.60 -8.79
N LYS A 134 0.73 -13.56 -8.54
CA LYS A 134 1.02 -14.70 -7.65
C LYS A 134 2.16 -15.57 -8.17
N LYS A 135 3.08 -15.89 -7.26
CA LYS A 135 4.14 -16.88 -7.50
C LYS A 135 3.54 -18.26 -7.76
N LYS A 136 3.87 -18.87 -8.88
CA LYS A 136 3.34 -20.18 -9.29
C LYS A 136 4.33 -21.33 -9.03
N PHE A 137 5.63 -21.04 -8.78
CA PHE A 137 6.72 -21.99 -8.60
C PHE A 137 6.93 -22.99 -9.77
N ALA A 138 6.31 -22.74 -10.91
CA ALA A 138 6.24 -23.70 -12.02
C ALA A 138 6.85 -23.16 -13.32
N VAL A 139 7.01 -21.85 -13.47
CA VAL A 139 7.52 -21.24 -14.69
C VAL A 139 8.89 -20.64 -14.42
N LEU A 140 9.92 -21.26 -14.99
CA LEU A 140 11.32 -20.82 -14.83
C LEU A 140 11.72 -19.83 -15.92
N GLU A 141 11.09 -19.87 -17.07
CA GLU A 141 11.40 -19.00 -18.21
C GLU A 141 10.10 -18.49 -18.83
N TYR A 142 10.12 -17.24 -19.26
CA TYR A 142 9.03 -16.59 -19.97
C TYR A 142 9.52 -16.13 -21.34
N THR A 143 8.78 -16.44 -22.39
CA THR A 143 8.93 -15.76 -23.68
C THR A 143 8.46 -14.30 -23.56
N ASP A 144 8.91 -13.42 -24.45
CA ASP A 144 8.48 -12.01 -24.43
C ASP A 144 6.96 -11.87 -24.58
N ALA A 145 6.32 -12.76 -25.36
CA ALA A 145 4.86 -12.77 -25.53
C ALA A 145 4.13 -13.18 -24.25
N GLU A 146 4.59 -14.23 -23.56
CA GLU A 146 4.03 -14.65 -22.26
C GLU A 146 4.23 -13.60 -21.20
N TYR A 147 5.38 -12.95 -21.19
CA TYR A 147 5.65 -11.86 -20.27
C TYR A 147 4.72 -10.66 -20.50
N ALA A 148 4.48 -10.28 -21.75
CA ALA A 148 3.54 -9.23 -22.11
C ALA A 148 2.10 -9.57 -21.69
N ALA A 149 1.65 -10.79 -21.94
CA ALA A 149 0.32 -11.26 -21.54
C ALA A 149 0.12 -11.26 -20.02
N GLU A 150 1.16 -11.63 -19.25
CA GLU A 150 1.10 -11.52 -17.78
C GLU A 150 1.02 -10.05 -17.29
N LEU A 151 1.68 -9.12 -17.98
CA LEU A 151 1.56 -7.69 -17.66
C LEU A 151 0.14 -7.17 -17.91
N GLU A 152 -0.46 -7.53 -19.04
CA GLU A 152 -1.86 -7.16 -19.35
C GLU A 152 -2.82 -7.72 -18.29
N ARG A 153 -2.67 -8.98 -17.93
CA ARG A 153 -3.47 -9.63 -16.89
C ARG A 153 -3.34 -8.93 -15.53
N ILE A 154 -2.12 -8.50 -15.16
CA ILE A 154 -1.87 -7.77 -13.91
C ILE A 154 -2.53 -6.38 -13.96
N GLU A 155 -2.42 -5.69 -15.09
CA GLU A 155 -3.04 -4.39 -15.31
C GLU A 155 -4.55 -4.48 -15.16
N GLU A 156 -5.20 -5.43 -15.83
CA GLU A 156 -6.65 -5.68 -15.73
C GLU A 156 -7.09 -5.96 -14.28
N ALA A 157 -6.32 -6.77 -13.55
CA ALA A 157 -6.65 -7.14 -12.18
C ALA A 157 -6.44 -5.99 -11.17
N PHE A 158 -5.51 -5.07 -11.45
CA PHE A 158 -5.10 -4.02 -10.53
C PHE A 158 -5.78 -2.68 -10.78
N SER A 159 -6.14 -2.38 -12.04
CA SER A 159 -6.75 -1.11 -12.46
C SER A 159 -8.02 -0.75 -11.68
N PRO A 160 -8.94 -1.68 -11.37
CA PRO A 160 -10.13 -1.33 -10.59
C PRO A 160 -9.82 -0.72 -9.21
N LEU A 161 -8.78 -1.21 -8.53
CA LEU A 161 -8.35 -0.65 -7.26
C LEU A 161 -7.70 0.73 -7.43
N VAL A 162 -6.88 0.90 -8.47
CA VAL A 162 -6.24 2.18 -8.78
C VAL A 162 -7.26 3.25 -9.07
N ASP A 163 -8.28 2.92 -9.87
CA ASP A 163 -9.34 3.85 -10.24
C ASP A 163 -10.21 4.23 -9.04
N GLU A 164 -10.52 3.28 -8.18
CA GLU A 164 -11.28 3.56 -6.95
C GLU A 164 -10.47 4.42 -5.97
N CYS A 165 -9.17 4.15 -5.83
CA CYS A 165 -8.27 4.99 -5.03
C CYS A 165 -8.20 6.43 -5.58
N LYS A 166 -8.09 6.59 -6.90
CA LYS A 166 -8.10 7.92 -7.55
C LYS A 166 -9.42 8.65 -7.32
N ARG A 167 -10.54 7.95 -7.51
CA ARG A 167 -11.88 8.52 -7.36
C ARG A 167 -12.15 9.02 -5.94
N ARG A 168 -11.58 8.34 -4.93
CA ARG A 168 -11.76 8.65 -3.50
C ARG A 168 -10.62 9.43 -2.89
N GLU A 169 -9.59 9.76 -3.66
CA GLU A 169 -8.38 10.43 -3.18
C GLU A 169 -7.65 9.64 -2.06
N VAL A 170 -7.75 8.31 -2.09
CA VAL A 170 -7.09 7.42 -1.15
C VAL A 170 -5.69 7.09 -1.64
N ALA A 171 -4.70 7.29 -0.78
CA ALA A 171 -3.32 6.97 -1.11
C ALA A 171 -3.10 5.45 -1.20
N MET A 172 -2.18 5.02 -2.07
CA MET A 172 -1.82 3.61 -2.23
C MET A 172 -0.35 3.37 -1.92
N ARG A 173 -0.07 2.33 -1.14
CA ARG A 173 1.27 1.79 -0.95
C ARG A 173 1.42 0.44 -1.63
N ILE A 174 2.36 0.33 -2.53
CA ILE A 174 2.81 -0.95 -3.08
C ILE A 174 3.81 -1.55 -2.10
N GLY A 175 3.34 -2.55 -1.34
CA GLY A 175 4.09 -3.19 -0.26
C GLY A 175 4.70 -4.51 -0.69
N THR A 176 5.78 -4.47 -1.47
CA THR A 176 6.47 -5.66 -1.97
C THR A 176 7.32 -6.31 -0.88
N ASN A 177 7.30 -7.64 -0.81
CA ASN A 177 8.22 -8.44 -0.01
C ASN A 177 8.98 -9.40 -0.94
N HIS A 178 10.26 -9.64 -0.67
CA HIS A 178 11.09 -10.54 -1.48
C HIS A 178 10.46 -11.93 -1.64
N GLY A 179 9.92 -12.51 -0.56
CA GLY A 179 9.31 -13.84 -0.60
C GLY A 179 8.00 -13.95 -1.40
N SER A 180 7.38 -12.82 -1.76
CA SER A 180 6.14 -12.78 -2.55
C SER A 180 6.34 -12.24 -3.97
N LEU A 181 7.58 -11.99 -4.40
CA LEU A 181 7.86 -11.64 -5.78
C LEU A 181 7.52 -12.81 -6.70
N SER A 182 6.90 -12.51 -7.84
CA SER A 182 6.54 -13.54 -8.83
C SER A 182 7.76 -14.17 -9.50
N ASP A 183 7.57 -15.38 -10.04
CA ASP A 183 8.61 -16.06 -10.83
C ASP A 183 9.08 -15.20 -12.00
N ARG A 184 8.17 -14.45 -12.62
CA ARG A 184 8.43 -13.49 -13.68
C ARG A 184 9.48 -12.43 -13.31
N ILE A 185 9.45 -11.92 -12.08
CA ILE A 185 10.41 -10.91 -11.60
C ILE A 185 11.72 -11.57 -11.16
N MET A 186 11.64 -12.76 -10.56
CA MET A 186 12.80 -13.45 -10.01
C MET A 186 13.70 -14.08 -11.08
N ASN A 187 13.14 -14.38 -12.25
CA ASN A 187 13.83 -15.13 -13.32
C ASN A 187 14.22 -14.25 -14.52
N ARG A 188 14.16 -12.93 -14.39
CA ARG A 188 14.52 -11.99 -15.47
C ARG A 188 15.76 -11.13 -15.17
#